data_85cd436b748929f73d6cbdafb5cd5096
#
_entry.id   85cd436b748929f73d6cbdafb5cd5096
#
_cell.length_a   1.000
_cell.length_b   1.000
_cell.length_c   1.000
_cell.angle_alpha   90.00
_cell.angle_beta   90.00
_cell.angle_gamma   90.00
#
_symmetry.space_group_name_H-M   'P 1'
#
loop_
_entity.id
_entity.type
_entity.pdbx_description
1 polymer ?
#
loop_
_entity_poly.entity_id
_entity_poly.type
_entity_poly.pdbx_seq_one_letter_code
_entity_poly.pdbx_strand_id
1 'polypeptide(L)'
;MRCPFCGHDDSQVKDSRPSEDNSAIRRRRHCPECGGRFTTFERVQLRELIVVKKNGRRESFDRDKLERSINHALRKRPVERERVDRMVTGIVRRLESMGENEIPANVIGELVMQALASLDKVAYVRFASVYRNFRETRDFEMLIGELEGEEDLKS
;
A
#
# COMPACT_ATOMS: atom_id res chain seq x y z
N MET A 1 5.94 20.47 -13.80
CA MET A 1 4.76 19.78 -13.23
C MET A 1 3.67 20.79 -12.93
N ARG A 2 2.47 20.49 -13.35
CA ARG A 2 1.30 21.36 -13.20
C ARG A 2 0.92 21.58 -11.73
N CYS A 3 0.58 22.80 -11.37
CA CYS A 3 0.11 23.14 -10.04
C CYS A 3 -1.28 22.52 -9.76
N PRO A 4 -1.46 21.78 -8.67
CA PRO A 4 -2.75 21.17 -8.32
C PRO A 4 -3.79 22.18 -7.82
N PHE A 5 -3.37 23.41 -7.51
CA PHE A 5 -4.27 24.44 -6.96
C PHE A 5 -4.83 25.38 -8.03
N CYS A 6 -3.98 25.89 -8.93
CA CYS A 6 -4.41 26.86 -9.96
C CYS A 6 -4.32 26.34 -11.38
N GLY A 7 -3.71 25.17 -11.61
CA GLY A 7 -3.56 24.59 -12.93
C GLY A 7 -2.44 25.19 -13.79
N HIS A 8 -1.62 26.08 -13.23
CA HIS A 8 -0.45 26.60 -13.94
C HIS A 8 0.47 25.47 -14.40
N ASP A 9 0.99 25.55 -15.61
CA ASP A 9 1.68 24.43 -16.27
C ASP A 9 3.04 24.08 -15.65
N ASP A 10 3.64 24.97 -14.86
CA ASP A 10 4.94 24.74 -14.28
C ASP A 10 4.96 24.98 -12.76
N SER A 11 5.95 24.38 -12.11
CA SER A 11 6.23 24.56 -10.70
C SER A 11 7.72 24.44 -10.45
N GLN A 12 8.21 25.11 -9.39
CA GLN A 12 9.63 25.12 -9.04
C GLN A 12 9.90 24.14 -7.90
N VAL A 13 10.96 23.35 -8.02
CA VAL A 13 11.46 22.49 -6.94
C VAL A 13 12.32 23.34 -6.01
N LYS A 14 11.94 23.41 -4.73
CA LYS A 14 12.66 24.16 -3.70
C LYS A 14 13.58 23.27 -2.87
N ASP A 15 13.22 22.01 -2.68
CA ASP A 15 13.99 21.05 -1.91
C ASP A 15 13.74 19.63 -2.44
N SER A 16 14.77 18.80 -2.43
CA SER A 16 14.70 17.38 -2.83
C SER A 16 15.44 16.54 -1.82
N ARG A 17 14.80 15.52 -1.29
CA ARG A 17 15.40 14.59 -0.33
C ARG A 17 15.00 13.15 -0.65
N PRO A 18 15.90 12.18 -0.46
CA PRO A 18 15.51 10.78 -0.54
C PRO A 18 14.54 10.44 0.58
N SER A 19 13.66 9.46 0.34
CA SER A 19 12.89 8.81 1.39
C SER A 19 13.82 8.05 2.34
N GLU A 20 13.35 7.70 3.55
CA GLU A 20 14.18 7.00 4.55
C GLU A 20 14.78 5.69 4.03
N ASP A 21 14.02 4.97 3.19
CA ASP A 21 14.45 3.70 2.58
C ASP A 21 15.17 3.87 1.22
N ASN A 22 15.43 5.11 0.80
CA ASN A 22 16.03 5.46 -0.49
C ASN A 22 15.25 4.97 -1.73
N SER A 23 13.99 4.54 -1.57
CA SER A 23 13.18 4.03 -2.69
C SER A 23 12.50 5.13 -3.51
N ALA A 24 12.45 6.35 -2.99
CA ALA A 24 11.79 7.49 -3.62
C ALA A 24 12.56 8.79 -3.37
N ILE A 25 12.28 9.78 -4.20
CA ILE A 25 12.74 11.16 -3.97
C ILE A 25 11.53 12.01 -3.63
N ARG A 26 11.57 12.65 -2.49
CA ARG A 26 10.58 13.62 -2.06
C ARG A 26 10.99 15.01 -2.53
N ARG A 27 10.11 15.71 -3.26
CA ARG A 27 10.34 17.06 -3.74
C ARG A 27 9.31 18.02 -3.16
N ARG A 28 9.77 19.11 -2.58
CA ARG A 28 8.92 20.24 -2.22
C ARG A 28 8.86 21.19 -3.39
N ARG A 29 7.66 21.49 -3.84
CA ARG A 29 7.40 22.35 -4.98
C ARG A 29 6.64 23.61 -4.60
N HIS A 30 6.85 24.65 -5.38
CA HIS A 30 6.21 25.94 -5.25
C HIS A 30 5.69 26.38 -6.61
N CYS A 31 4.43 26.84 -6.66
CA CYS A 31 3.88 27.41 -7.86
C CYS A 31 4.24 28.91 -7.97
N PRO A 32 4.89 29.36 -9.04
CA PRO A 32 5.22 30.78 -9.21
C PRO A 32 4.00 31.66 -9.42
N GLU A 33 2.88 31.11 -9.90
CA GLU A 33 1.66 31.87 -10.18
C GLU A 33 0.80 32.10 -8.93
N CYS A 34 0.42 31.04 -8.22
CA CYS A 34 -0.49 31.15 -7.08
C CYS A 34 0.23 31.10 -5.71
N GLY A 35 1.51 30.84 -5.67
CA GLY A 35 2.28 30.68 -4.42
C GLY A 35 2.01 29.39 -3.67
N GLY A 36 1.18 28.50 -4.19
CA GLY A 36 0.84 27.21 -3.57
C GLY A 36 2.05 26.32 -3.41
N ARG A 37 2.13 25.66 -2.26
CA ARG A 37 3.18 24.68 -1.95
C ARG A 37 2.58 23.29 -1.93
N PHE A 38 3.30 22.34 -2.54
CA PHE A 38 2.89 20.94 -2.57
C PHE A 38 4.10 20.03 -2.63
N THR A 39 3.90 18.77 -2.24
CA THR A 39 4.94 17.75 -2.21
C THR A 39 4.67 16.70 -3.26
N THR A 40 5.72 16.29 -3.98
CA THR A 40 5.67 15.20 -4.94
C THR A 40 6.68 14.13 -4.59
N PHE A 41 6.44 12.91 -5.06
CA PHE A 41 7.35 11.78 -4.90
C PHE A 41 7.69 11.19 -6.26
N GLU A 42 8.98 10.97 -6.48
CA GLU A 42 9.48 10.27 -7.66
C GLU A 42 9.90 8.87 -7.25
N ARG A 43 9.36 7.86 -7.92
CA ARG A 43 9.66 6.44 -7.68
C ARG A 43 10.03 5.75 -8.97
N VAL A 44 10.87 4.72 -8.87
CA VAL A 44 11.18 3.89 -10.03
C VAL A 44 9.96 3.02 -10.36
N GLN A 45 9.56 3.04 -11.61
CA GLN A 45 8.57 2.14 -12.16
C GLN A 45 9.23 1.25 -13.21
N LEU A 46 9.50 0.00 -12.85
CA LEU A 46 10.20 -0.93 -13.73
C LEU A 46 9.33 -1.40 -14.89
N ARG A 47 8.04 -1.58 -14.63
CA ARG A 47 7.03 -2.00 -15.62
C ARG A 47 5.63 -1.68 -15.11
N GLU A 48 4.69 -1.65 -16.04
CA GLU A 48 3.27 -1.57 -15.71
C GLU A 48 2.77 -2.94 -15.25
N LEU A 49 2.15 -2.97 -14.06
CA LEU A 49 1.49 -4.15 -13.53
C LEU A 49 -0.02 -4.01 -13.70
N ILE A 50 -0.66 -5.05 -14.22
CA ILE A 50 -2.11 -5.12 -14.39
C ILE A 50 -2.69 -6.06 -13.34
N VAL A 51 -3.69 -5.58 -12.62
CA VAL A 51 -4.44 -6.37 -11.62
C VAL A 51 -5.67 -6.97 -12.30
N VAL A 52 -5.80 -8.28 -12.21
CA VAL A 52 -6.96 -9.01 -12.72
C VAL A 52 -7.91 -9.29 -11.55
N LYS A 53 -9.10 -8.70 -11.59
CA LYS A 53 -10.16 -8.88 -10.59
C LYS A 53 -10.86 -10.25 -10.75
N LYS A 54 -11.59 -10.69 -9.71
CA LYS A 54 -12.36 -11.96 -9.72
C LYS A 54 -13.35 -12.05 -10.88
N ASN A 55 -13.92 -10.91 -11.30
CA ASN A 55 -14.84 -10.84 -12.44
C ASN A 55 -14.15 -10.78 -13.82
N GLY A 56 -12.81 -10.93 -13.86
CA GLY A 56 -12.00 -10.82 -15.07
C GLY A 56 -11.66 -9.39 -15.49
N ARG A 57 -12.15 -8.38 -14.78
CA ARG A 57 -11.86 -6.98 -15.04
C ARG A 57 -10.38 -6.68 -14.78
N ARG A 58 -9.76 -5.92 -15.68
CA ARG A 58 -8.35 -5.53 -15.61
C ARG A 58 -8.22 -4.06 -15.22
N GLU A 59 -7.34 -3.80 -14.26
CA GLU A 59 -7.01 -2.44 -13.82
C GLU A 59 -5.49 -2.31 -13.69
N SER A 60 -4.96 -1.12 -13.97
CA SER A 60 -3.56 -0.83 -13.64
C SER A 60 -3.35 -0.90 -12.12
N PHE A 61 -2.23 -1.47 -11.70
CA PHE A 61 -1.86 -1.48 -10.29
C PHE A 61 -1.68 -0.04 -9.80
N ASP A 62 -2.32 0.29 -8.69
CA ASP A 62 -2.28 1.60 -8.05
C ASP A 62 -1.70 1.46 -6.64
N ARG A 63 -0.46 1.94 -6.46
CA ARG A 63 0.23 1.93 -5.16
C ARG A 63 -0.55 2.70 -4.09
N ASP A 64 -1.13 3.85 -4.44
CA ASP A 64 -1.87 4.68 -3.49
C ASP A 64 -3.15 3.98 -3.01
N LYS A 65 -3.79 3.23 -3.89
CA LYS A 65 -4.95 2.42 -3.54
C LYS A 65 -4.57 1.30 -2.55
N LEU A 66 -3.44 0.65 -2.76
CA LEU A 66 -2.90 -0.35 -1.83
C LEU A 66 -2.60 0.28 -0.48
N GLU A 67 -1.92 1.40 -0.46
CA GLU A 67 -1.56 2.12 0.77
C GLU A 67 -2.80 2.56 1.55
N ARG A 68 -3.81 3.10 0.88
CA ARG A 68 -5.08 3.46 1.52
C ARG A 68 -5.79 2.27 2.15
N SER A 69 -5.80 1.13 1.47
CA SER A 69 -6.39 -0.10 1.99
C SER A 69 -5.71 -0.57 3.27
N ILE A 70 -4.39 -0.54 3.29
CA ILE A 70 -3.57 -0.90 4.45
C ILE A 70 -3.79 0.09 5.60
N ASN A 71 -3.75 1.38 5.32
CA ASN A 71 -3.98 2.43 6.33
C ASN A 71 -5.38 2.34 6.94
N HIS A 72 -6.37 1.94 6.16
CA HIS A 72 -7.73 1.72 6.67
C HIS A 72 -7.76 0.60 7.72
N ALA A 73 -7.07 -0.49 7.48
CA ALA A 73 -6.94 -1.59 8.44
C ALA A 73 -6.13 -1.20 9.69
N LEU A 74 -5.14 -0.32 9.53
CA LEU A 74 -4.26 0.17 10.61
C LEU A 74 -4.83 1.37 11.38
N ARG A 75 -6.03 1.82 11.07
CA ARG A 75 -6.64 2.98 11.71
C ARG A 75 -6.66 2.84 13.23
N LYS A 76 -6.12 3.86 13.93
CA LYS A 76 -5.96 3.90 15.39
C LYS A 76 -5.07 2.79 15.97
N ARG A 77 -4.20 2.21 15.15
CA ARG A 77 -3.18 1.27 15.63
C ARG A 77 -1.84 1.99 15.80
N PRO A 78 -1.02 1.59 16.80
CA PRO A 78 0.27 2.23 17.09
C PRO A 78 1.37 1.75 16.12
N VAL A 79 1.17 1.98 14.84
CA VAL A 79 2.12 1.63 13.78
C VAL A 79 2.61 2.90 13.11
N GLU A 80 3.92 3.09 13.09
CA GLU A 80 4.56 4.25 12.48
C GLU A 80 4.41 4.24 10.96
N ARG A 81 4.27 5.43 10.39
CA ARG A 81 4.10 5.62 8.96
C ARG A 81 5.25 5.02 8.14
N GLU A 82 6.46 5.14 8.63
CA GLU A 82 7.66 4.59 7.99
C GLU A 82 7.58 3.06 7.84
N ARG A 83 7.01 2.38 8.83
CA ARG A 83 6.80 0.92 8.77
C ARG A 83 5.78 0.55 7.70
N VAL A 84 4.73 1.34 7.56
CA VAL A 84 3.72 1.17 6.51
C VAL A 84 4.35 1.37 5.13
N ASP A 85 5.14 2.43 4.95
CA ASP A 85 5.82 2.71 3.68
C ASP A 85 6.76 1.57 3.28
N ARG A 86 7.53 1.03 4.22
CA ARG A 86 8.41 -0.13 3.98
C ARG A 86 7.61 -1.36 3.59
N MET A 87 6.49 -1.60 4.24
CA MET A 87 5.61 -2.72 3.94
C MET A 87 5.04 -2.62 2.52
N VAL A 88 4.52 -1.45 2.15
CA VAL A 88 4.00 -1.19 0.80
C VAL A 88 5.08 -1.37 -0.25
N THR A 89 6.26 -0.77 -0.02
CA THR A 89 7.42 -0.91 -0.92
C THR A 89 7.83 -2.37 -1.08
N GLY A 90 7.86 -3.12 0.01
CA GLY A 90 8.18 -4.55 -0.01
C GLY A 90 7.19 -5.37 -0.84
N ILE A 91 5.90 -5.09 -0.69
CA ILE A 91 4.84 -5.75 -1.48
C ILE A 91 5.02 -5.43 -2.97
N VAL A 92 5.21 -4.15 -3.32
CA VAL A 92 5.40 -3.73 -4.71
C VAL A 92 6.61 -4.40 -5.34
N ARG A 93 7.75 -4.43 -4.63
CA ARG A 93 8.96 -5.12 -5.11
C ARG A 93 8.72 -6.60 -5.35
N ARG A 94 7.97 -7.26 -4.47
CA ARG A 94 7.64 -8.67 -4.62
C ARG A 94 6.76 -8.91 -5.84
N LEU A 95 5.77 -8.06 -6.08
CA LEU A 95 4.92 -8.13 -7.27
C LEU A 95 5.75 -7.96 -8.56
N GLU A 96 6.65 -6.99 -8.58
CA GLU A 96 7.55 -6.76 -9.71
C GLU A 96 8.52 -7.93 -9.95
N SER A 97 9.00 -8.58 -8.88
CA SER A 97 9.93 -9.71 -8.97
C SER A 97 9.29 -11.00 -9.47
N MET A 98 7.98 -11.12 -9.46
CA MET A 98 7.26 -12.31 -9.93
C MET A 98 7.41 -12.53 -11.44
N GLY A 99 7.87 -11.54 -12.20
CA GLY A 99 8.08 -11.66 -13.64
C GLY A 99 6.80 -11.60 -14.49
N GLU A 100 5.64 -11.52 -13.87
CA GLU A 100 4.32 -11.49 -14.49
C GLU A 100 3.84 -10.06 -14.72
N ASN A 101 3.25 -9.78 -15.88
CA ASN A 101 2.64 -8.47 -16.17
C ASN A 101 1.21 -8.38 -15.62
N GLU A 102 0.51 -9.49 -15.52
CA GLU A 102 -0.83 -9.60 -14.98
C GLU A 102 -0.80 -10.36 -13.66
N ILE A 103 -1.38 -9.77 -12.62
CA ILE A 103 -1.39 -10.32 -11.28
C ILE A 103 -2.84 -10.45 -10.80
N PRO A 104 -3.27 -11.65 -10.40
CA PRO A 104 -4.59 -11.81 -9.79
C PRO A 104 -4.72 -10.97 -8.52
N ALA A 105 -5.87 -10.33 -8.30
CA ALA A 105 -6.11 -9.51 -7.13
C ALA A 105 -5.94 -10.28 -5.81
N ASN A 106 -6.25 -11.57 -5.78
CA ASN A 106 -6.07 -12.41 -4.62
C ASN A 106 -4.60 -12.56 -4.20
N VAL A 107 -3.66 -12.54 -5.13
CA VAL A 107 -2.22 -12.57 -4.82
C VAL A 107 -1.82 -11.34 -4.01
N ILE A 108 -2.30 -10.17 -4.40
CA ILE A 108 -2.05 -8.91 -3.67
C ILE A 108 -2.66 -9.00 -2.27
N GLY A 109 -3.91 -9.45 -2.16
CA GLY A 109 -4.59 -9.63 -0.88
C GLY A 109 -3.83 -10.56 0.06
N GLU A 110 -3.33 -11.69 -0.43
CA GLU A 110 -2.54 -12.62 0.38
C GLU A 110 -1.21 -12.00 0.85
N LEU A 111 -0.53 -11.22 0.01
CA LEU A 111 0.69 -10.52 0.41
C LEU A 111 0.41 -9.47 1.49
N VAL A 112 -0.70 -8.74 1.40
CA VAL A 112 -1.13 -7.79 2.44
C VAL A 112 -1.44 -8.53 3.73
N MET A 113 -2.16 -9.64 3.67
CA MET A 113 -2.48 -10.46 4.84
C MET A 113 -1.22 -10.95 5.55
N GLN A 114 -0.26 -11.50 4.81
CA GLN A 114 1.01 -11.97 5.37
C GLN A 114 1.79 -10.83 6.04
N ALA A 115 1.84 -9.66 5.40
CA ALA A 115 2.54 -8.49 5.94
C ALA A 115 1.86 -7.96 7.23
N LEU A 116 0.53 -7.86 7.23
CA LEU A 116 -0.24 -7.42 8.40
C LEU A 116 -0.17 -8.41 9.57
N ALA A 117 -0.13 -9.70 9.30
CA ALA A 117 0.01 -10.73 10.34
C ALA A 117 1.26 -10.52 11.21
N SER A 118 2.36 -10.07 10.60
CA SER A 118 3.61 -9.76 11.29
C SER A 118 3.62 -8.37 11.94
N LEU A 119 2.85 -7.44 11.40
CA LEU A 119 2.89 -6.03 11.79
C LEU A 119 1.92 -5.71 12.92
N ASP A 120 0.66 -6.10 12.79
CA ASP A 120 -0.40 -5.82 13.75
C ASP A 120 -1.58 -6.80 13.55
N LYS A 121 -1.84 -7.61 14.54
CA LYS A 121 -2.85 -8.68 14.47
C LYS A 121 -4.28 -8.13 14.35
N VAL A 122 -4.58 -7.00 14.97
CA VAL A 122 -5.90 -6.36 14.87
C VAL A 122 -6.14 -5.88 13.43
N ALA A 123 -5.16 -5.24 12.83
CA ALA A 123 -5.21 -4.82 11.44
C ALA A 123 -5.35 -6.02 10.48
N TYR A 124 -4.66 -7.11 10.77
CA TYR A 124 -4.79 -8.36 10.04
C TYR A 124 -6.24 -8.87 10.05
N VAL A 125 -6.86 -8.94 11.23
CA VAL A 125 -8.27 -9.40 11.37
C VAL A 125 -9.23 -8.47 10.62
N ARG A 126 -9.03 -7.15 10.73
CA ARG A 126 -9.84 -6.16 10.01
C ARG A 126 -9.74 -6.32 8.49
N PHE A 127 -8.53 -6.43 7.97
CA PHE A 127 -8.32 -6.60 6.55
C PHE A 127 -8.90 -7.93 6.06
N ALA A 128 -8.65 -9.02 6.79
CA ALA A 128 -9.17 -10.34 6.47
C ALA A 128 -10.70 -10.37 6.43
N SER A 129 -11.37 -9.66 7.34
CA SER A 129 -12.83 -9.62 7.41
C SER A 129 -13.47 -9.04 6.15
N VAL A 130 -12.84 -8.04 5.55
CA VAL A 130 -13.28 -7.42 4.30
C VAL A 130 -12.83 -8.26 3.09
N TYR A 131 -11.57 -8.65 3.07
CA TYR A 131 -10.96 -9.39 1.96
C TYR A 131 -11.61 -10.77 1.75
N ARG A 132 -11.86 -11.51 2.86
CA ARG A 132 -12.53 -12.83 2.85
C ARG A 132 -14.05 -12.72 2.96
N ASN A 133 -14.59 -11.50 3.00
CA ASN A 133 -16.03 -11.24 3.06
C ASN A 133 -16.73 -11.96 4.23
N PHE A 134 -16.28 -11.75 5.47
CA PHE A 134 -16.88 -12.31 6.67
C PHE A 134 -18.33 -11.85 6.81
N ARG A 135 -19.23 -12.77 7.17
CA ARG A 135 -20.66 -12.54 7.34
C ARG A 135 -21.16 -12.89 8.74
N GLU A 136 -20.46 -13.76 9.44
CA GLU A 136 -20.85 -14.29 10.75
C GLU A 136 -19.70 -14.18 11.75
N THR A 137 -20.03 -14.16 13.05
CA THR A 137 -19.03 -14.16 14.13
C THR A 137 -18.13 -15.39 14.09
N ARG A 138 -18.64 -16.51 13.62
CA ARG A 138 -17.88 -17.76 13.43
C ARG A 138 -16.66 -17.54 12.50
N ASP A 139 -16.79 -16.69 11.49
CA ASP A 139 -15.68 -16.40 10.55
C ASP A 139 -14.49 -15.77 11.28
N PHE A 140 -14.77 -14.88 12.24
CA PHE A 140 -13.74 -14.29 13.11
C PHE A 140 -13.11 -15.32 14.06
N GLU A 141 -13.92 -16.16 14.67
CA GLU A 141 -13.45 -17.21 15.58
C GLU A 141 -12.50 -18.19 14.88
N MET A 142 -12.84 -18.60 13.66
CA MET A 142 -11.98 -19.46 12.85
C MET A 142 -10.65 -18.79 12.53
N LEU A 143 -10.66 -17.53 12.13
CA LEU A 143 -9.45 -16.78 11.83
C LEU A 143 -8.55 -16.61 13.06
N ILE A 144 -9.13 -16.29 14.20
CA ILE A 144 -8.40 -16.15 15.48
C ILE A 144 -7.76 -17.49 15.87
N GLY A 145 -8.49 -18.60 15.70
CA GLY A 145 -7.97 -19.94 15.93
C GLY A 145 -6.76 -20.29 15.03
N GLU A 146 -6.80 -19.90 13.76
CA GLU A 146 -5.68 -20.06 12.82
C GLU A 146 -4.46 -19.26 13.28
N LEU A 147 -4.64 -18.01 13.71
CA LEU A 147 -3.56 -17.15 14.22
C LEU A 147 -2.90 -17.73 15.49
N GLU A 148 -3.68 -18.21 16.43
CA GLU A 148 -3.20 -18.82 17.67
C GLU A 148 -2.44 -20.12 17.37
N GLY A 149 -2.92 -20.96 16.45
CA GLY A 149 -2.26 -22.17 16.02
C GLY A 149 -0.89 -21.92 15.36
N GLU A 150 -0.73 -20.84 14.61
CA GLU A 150 0.54 -20.46 14.01
C GLU A 150 1.58 -19.99 15.05
N GLU A 151 1.14 -19.37 16.15
CA GLU A 151 2.03 -18.97 17.26
C GLU A 151 2.56 -20.18 18.02
N ASP A 152 1.73 -21.17 18.27
CA ASP A 152 2.13 -22.41 18.95
C ASP A 152 3.15 -23.21 18.14
N LEU A 153 3.14 -23.10 16.81
CA LEU A 153 4.10 -23.76 15.93
C LEU A 153 5.45 -23.03 15.84
N LYS A 154 5.51 -21.75 16.22
CA LYS A 154 6.73 -20.92 16.19
C LYS A 154 7.45 -20.83 17.53
N SER A 155 6.84 -21.31 18.56
CA SER A 155 7.42 -21.34 19.92
C SER A 155 8.23 -22.62 20.23
#